data_88abdb6645e63e26bb57db26babb24f4
#
_entry.id   88abdb6645e63e26bb57db26babb24f4
#
_cell.length_a   1.000
_cell.length_b   1.000
_cell.length_c   1.000
_cell.angle_alpha   90.00
_cell.angle_beta   90.00
_cell.angle_gamma   90.00
#
_symmetry.space_group_name_H-M   'P 1'
#
loop_
_entity.id
_entity.type
_entity.pdbx_description
1 polymer ?
#
loop_
_entity_poly.entity_id
_entity_poly.type
_entity_poly.pdbx_seq_one_letter_code
_entity_poly.pdbx_strand_id
1 'polypeptide(L)'
;MKDNYLEWAKVYDLYHSEFTEDVEFYIRKSTHVSGRILEIGCGTGRVLFPMVNHGLNVIGIDNSNSMLEIAKQKKSQFNFNSDQCEIFLQDMRDFNFNFQFDQIIIPFNGFLSLLSIEDQLMTLQNIRKHLTSGGRLLFDVFVPDPELLVQDGNLLIHSRDLEDPKSGESIIVYEQSYADVFHQFIFAKILMEKVSVSGESLKRLYLDYQLRYSHIWEMVHLLDRSGFEVLNIFGDFNEGSLSEKSSTMIFEVTQ
;
A
#
# COMPACT_ATOMS: atom_id res chain seq x y z
N MET A 1 -5.99 -19.62 5.64
CA MET A 1 -4.80 -19.06 4.96
C MET A 1 -3.86 -18.53 6.05
N LYS A 2 -2.54 -18.68 5.93
CA LYS A 2 -1.59 -18.10 6.91
C LYS A 2 -1.61 -16.58 6.72
N ASP A 3 -1.85 -15.82 7.78
CA ASP A 3 -1.80 -14.36 7.72
C ASP A 3 -0.33 -13.92 7.71
N ASN A 4 0.16 -13.50 6.56
CA ASN A 4 1.56 -13.10 6.38
C ASN A 4 1.88 -11.76 7.05
N TYR A 5 0.88 -10.99 7.45
CA TYR A 5 1.02 -9.67 8.06
C TYR A 5 0.85 -9.66 9.58
N LEU A 6 0.73 -10.83 10.24
CA LEU A 6 0.52 -10.94 11.68
C LEU A 6 1.55 -10.16 12.53
N GLU A 7 2.81 -10.26 12.17
CA GLU A 7 3.88 -9.52 12.88
C GLU A 7 3.99 -8.08 12.39
N TRP A 8 3.73 -7.83 11.09
CA TRP A 8 3.67 -6.50 10.52
C TRP A 8 2.61 -5.62 11.17
N ALA A 9 1.42 -6.14 11.39
CA ALA A 9 0.30 -5.39 11.97
C ALA A 9 0.67 -4.70 13.29
N LYS A 10 1.55 -5.31 14.10
CA LYS A 10 1.96 -4.81 15.41
C LYS A 10 2.83 -3.55 15.34
N VAL A 11 3.53 -3.34 14.25
CA VAL A 11 4.55 -2.30 14.10
C VAL A 11 4.34 -1.42 12.86
N TYR A 12 3.36 -1.75 12.03
CA TYR A 12 3.11 -1.11 10.73
C TYR A 12 2.98 0.41 10.84
N ASP A 13 2.14 0.88 11.75
CA ASP A 13 1.91 2.30 11.93
C ASP A 13 3.16 3.05 12.43
N LEU A 14 3.93 2.42 13.31
CA LEU A 14 5.18 2.99 13.80
C LEU A 14 6.22 3.03 12.69
N TYR A 15 6.37 1.94 11.95
CA TYR A 15 7.34 1.83 10.87
C TYR A 15 7.06 2.83 9.74
N HIS A 16 5.79 3.14 9.45
CA HIS A 16 5.37 4.06 8.38
C HIS A 16 4.87 5.42 8.89
N SER A 17 5.16 5.78 10.15
CA SER A 17 4.61 6.99 10.80
C SER A 17 4.97 8.30 10.11
N GLU A 18 6.14 8.36 9.47
CA GLU A 18 6.66 9.58 8.83
C GLU A 18 6.18 9.74 7.38
N PHE A 19 5.63 8.68 6.76
CA PHE A 19 5.21 8.71 5.36
C PHE A 19 3.75 9.13 5.25
N THR A 20 3.49 10.38 4.86
CA THR A 20 2.16 10.99 4.78
C THR A 20 1.83 11.61 3.43
N GLU A 21 2.79 11.75 2.53
CA GLU A 21 2.61 12.42 1.23
C GLU A 21 1.55 11.72 0.36
N ASP A 22 1.50 10.40 0.38
CA ASP A 22 0.50 9.62 -0.32
C ASP A 22 -0.91 9.85 0.24
N VAL A 23 -1.05 9.98 1.56
CA VAL A 23 -2.35 10.24 2.21
C VAL A 23 -2.93 11.56 1.70
N GLU A 24 -2.12 12.63 1.68
CA GLU A 24 -2.54 13.93 1.18
C GLU A 24 -2.90 13.89 -0.30
N PHE A 25 -2.13 13.15 -1.10
CA PHE A 25 -2.41 12.94 -2.52
C PHE A 25 -3.78 12.27 -2.73
N TYR A 26 -4.02 11.12 -2.07
CA TYR A 26 -5.29 10.40 -2.23
C TYR A 26 -6.49 11.23 -1.74
N ILE A 27 -6.34 12.00 -0.68
CA ILE A 27 -7.38 12.94 -0.23
C ILE A 27 -7.67 13.96 -1.34
N ARG A 28 -6.63 14.67 -1.86
CA ARG A 28 -6.82 15.68 -2.92
C ARG A 28 -7.49 15.10 -4.15
N LYS A 29 -7.03 13.94 -4.62
CA LYS A 29 -7.58 13.26 -5.82
C LYS A 29 -9.01 12.79 -5.62
N SER A 30 -9.46 12.64 -4.37
CA SER A 30 -10.79 12.14 -4.03
C SER A 30 -11.81 13.24 -3.65
N THR A 31 -11.39 14.50 -3.51
CA THR A 31 -12.28 15.60 -3.08
C THR A 31 -13.47 15.84 -4.02
N HIS A 32 -13.35 15.44 -5.28
CA HIS A 32 -14.42 15.59 -6.28
C HIS A 32 -15.34 14.38 -6.39
N VAL A 33 -15.05 13.31 -5.66
CA VAL A 33 -15.85 12.09 -5.67
C VAL A 33 -17.02 12.25 -4.71
N SER A 34 -18.22 12.28 -5.26
CA SER A 34 -19.46 12.40 -4.48
C SER A 34 -20.04 11.04 -4.06
N GLY A 35 -19.60 9.97 -4.67
CA GLY A 35 -20.07 8.61 -4.44
C GLY A 35 -19.16 7.82 -3.50
N ARG A 36 -19.10 6.51 -3.72
CA ARG A 36 -18.32 5.59 -2.88
C ARG A 36 -16.89 5.43 -3.40
N ILE A 37 -15.96 5.36 -2.48
CA ILE A 37 -14.55 5.05 -2.75
C ILE A 37 -14.24 3.68 -2.14
N LEU A 38 -13.52 2.84 -2.87
CA LEU A 38 -12.95 1.59 -2.35
C LEU A 38 -11.43 1.77 -2.17
N GLU A 39 -10.94 1.52 -0.97
CA GLU A 39 -9.51 1.33 -0.72
C GLU A 39 -9.19 -0.16 -0.65
N ILE A 40 -8.37 -0.63 -1.57
CA ILE A 40 -7.87 -2.02 -1.63
C ILE A 40 -6.53 -2.09 -0.90
N GLY A 41 -6.39 -3.07 0.00
CA GLY A 41 -5.21 -3.19 0.86
C GLY A 41 -5.21 -2.11 1.95
N CYS A 42 -6.36 -1.83 2.57
CA CYS A 42 -6.48 -0.74 3.54
C CYS A 42 -5.66 -0.95 4.84
N GLY A 43 -5.19 -2.16 5.09
CA GLY A 43 -4.32 -2.50 6.20
C GLY A 43 -4.86 -2.05 7.55
N THR A 44 -4.07 -1.26 8.26
CA THR A 44 -4.45 -0.66 9.56
C THR A 44 -5.30 0.62 9.43
N GLY A 45 -5.66 1.02 8.19
CA GLY A 45 -6.46 2.20 7.91
C GLY A 45 -5.64 3.50 7.83
N ARG A 46 -4.36 3.43 7.46
CA ARG A 46 -3.45 4.58 7.39
C ARG A 46 -3.94 5.66 6.41
N VAL A 47 -4.47 5.27 5.26
CA VAL A 47 -5.06 6.18 4.27
C VAL A 47 -6.57 6.31 4.49
N LEU A 48 -7.26 5.20 4.78
CA LEU A 48 -8.72 5.12 4.98
C LEU A 48 -9.24 6.18 5.95
N PHE A 49 -8.72 6.20 7.18
CA PHE A 49 -9.27 7.07 8.23
C PHE A 49 -9.05 8.57 7.97
N PRO A 50 -7.88 9.03 7.49
CA PRO A 50 -7.73 10.41 7.04
C PRO A 50 -8.72 10.80 5.95
N MET A 51 -8.96 9.95 4.94
CA MET A 51 -9.95 10.23 3.90
C MET A 51 -11.36 10.37 4.47
N VAL A 52 -11.77 9.48 5.38
CA VAL A 52 -13.08 9.57 6.05
C VAL A 52 -13.18 10.84 6.91
N ASN A 53 -12.11 11.23 7.60
CA ASN A 53 -12.05 12.48 8.36
C ASN A 53 -12.23 13.73 7.49
N HIS A 54 -11.89 13.64 6.20
CA HIS A 54 -12.14 14.71 5.21
C HIS A 54 -13.56 14.63 4.60
N GLY A 55 -14.45 13.80 5.15
CA GLY A 55 -15.84 13.71 4.74
C GLY A 55 -16.11 12.79 3.56
N LEU A 56 -15.15 11.97 3.14
CA LEU A 56 -15.29 11.02 2.06
C LEU A 56 -15.95 9.72 2.54
N ASN A 57 -16.71 9.07 1.67
CA ASN A 57 -17.32 7.76 1.93
C ASN A 57 -16.38 6.66 1.43
N VAL A 58 -15.65 6.02 2.35
CA VAL A 58 -14.61 5.07 1.98
C VAL A 58 -14.90 3.69 2.57
N ILE A 59 -14.88 2.68 1.71
CA ILE A 59 -14.91 1.28 2.10
C ILE A 59 -13.50 0.73 1.95
N GLY A 60 -12.99 0.05 2.99
CA GLY A 60 -11.70 -0.61 2.96
C GLY A 60 -11.82 -2.12 2.84
N ILE A 61 -10.97 -2.73 2.03
CA ILE A 61 -10.77 -4.19 2.03
C ILE A 61 -9.30 -4.53 2.25
N ASP A 62 -9.08 -5.62 2.96
CA ASP A 62 -7.74 -6.22 3.13
C ASP A 62 -7.89 -7.73 3.31
N ASN A 63 -6.89 -8.50 2.91
CA ASN A 63 -6.88 -9.96 3.09
C ASN A 63 -6.19 -10.42 4.38
N SER A 64 -5.64 -9.49 5.18
CA SER A 64 -5.02 -9.77 6.47
C SER A 64 -5.98 -9.46 7.62
N ASN A 65 -6.39 -10.51 8.34
CA ASN A 65 -7.25 -10.32 9.51
C ASN A 65 -6.54 -9.53 10.62
N SER A 66 -5.24 -9.74 10.82
CA SER A 66 -4.47 -9.03 11.85
C SER A 66 -4.34 -7.53 11.57
N MET A 67 -4.20 -7.12 10.31
CA MET A 67 -4.26 -5.71 9.91
C MET A 67 -5.63 -5.11 10.20
N LEU A 68 -6.69 -5.81 9.80
CA LEU A 68 -8.07 -5.36 10.00
C LEU A 68 -8.49 -5.29 11.46
N GLU A 69 -7.95 -6.15 12.34
CA GLU A 69 -8.17 -6.04 13.79
C GLU A 69 -7.66 -4.71 14.33
N ILE A 70 -6.47 -4.27 13.92
CA ILE A 70 -5.92 -2.96 14.28
C ILE A 70 -6.79 -1.83 13.70
N ALA A 71 -7.18 -1.94 12.43
CA ALA A 71 -8.06 -0.95 11.81
C ALA A 71 -9.41 -0.82 12.55
N LYS A 72 -10.03 -1.94 12.92
CA LYS A 72 -11.29 -1.93 13.68
C LYS A 72 -11.14 -1.32 15.07
N GLN A 73 -10.01 -1.58 15.77
CA GLN A 73 -9.70 -0.95 17.04
C GLN A 73 -9.57 0.58 16.89
N LYS A 74 -8.84 1.06 15.88
CA LYS A 74 -8.71 2.48 15.57
C LYS A 74 -10.07 3.09 15.21
N LYS A 75 -10.85 2.43 14.33
CA LYS A 75 -12.18 2.90 13.95
C LYS A 75 -13.08 3.13 15.16
N SER A 76 -13.00 2.30 16.19
CA SER A 76 -13.80 2.46 17.42
C SER A 76 -13.49 3.75 18.21
N GLN A 77 -12.36 4.40 17.93
CA GLN A 77 -11.96 5.67 18.56
C GLN A 77 -12.49 6.88 17.80
N PHE A 78 -13.02 6.70 16.61
CA PHE A 78 -13.62 7.73 15.78
C PHE A 78 -15.15 7.64 15.85
N ASN A 79 -15.82 8.80 15.77
CA ASN A 79 -17.28 8.89 15.70
C ASN A 79 -17.77 8.93 14.24
N PHE A 80 -17.31 8.00 13.41
CA PHE A 80 -17.78 7.91 12.03
C PHE A 80 -19.21 7.39 11.97
N ASN A 81 -20.03 7.94 11.08
CA ASN A 81 -21.31 7.33 10.73
C ASN A 81 -21.09 5.96 10.09
N SER A 82 -22.01 5.03 10.32
CA SER A 82 -21.92 3.67 9.78
C SER A 82 -21.67 3.64 8.27
N ASP A 83 -22.27 4.59 7.55
CA ASP A 83 -22.24 4.64 6.08
C ASP A 83 -20.98 5.32 5.51
N GLN A 84 -20.17 5.99 6.36
CA GLN A 84 -18.97 6.70 5.91
C GLN A 84 -17.72 5.83 5.87
N CYS A 85 -17.68 4.77 6.69
CA CYS A 85 -16.49 3.93 6.84
C CYS A 85 -16.90 2.49 7.13
N GLU A 86 -16.67 1.60 6.20
CA GLU A 86 -16.82 0.16 6.39
C GLU A 86 -15.51 -0.55 6.07
N ILE A 87 -15.26 -1.71 6.71
CA ILE A 87 -14.02 -2.46 6.56
C ILE A 87 -14.36 -3.94 6.44
N PHE A 88 -13.89 -4.60 5.38
CA PHE A 88 -14.18 -6.00 5.10
C PHE A 88 -12.92 -6.83 4.87
N LEU A 89 -12.94 -8.06 5.32
CA LEU A 89 -11.93 -9.07 5.01
C LEU A 89 -12.24 -9.65 3.62
N GLN A 90 -11.56 -9.16 2.59
CA GLN A 90 -11.70 -9.60 1.21
C GLN A 90 -10.36 -9.55 0.48
N ASP A 91 -10.18 -10.41 -0.52
CA ASP A 91 -9.01 -10.42 -1.37
C ASP A 91 -9.24 -9.53 -2.61
N MET A 92 -8.23 -8.77 -3.03
CA MET A 92 -8.34 -7.88 -4.18
C MET A 92 -8.62 -8.61 -5.50
N ARG A 93 -8.31 -9.90 -5.58
CA ARG A 93 -8.51 -10.73 -6.77
C ARG A 93 -9.96 -11.11 -7.01
N ASP A 94 -10.78 -11.20 -5.94
CA ASP A 94 -12.14 -11.76 -6.00
C ASP A 94 -13.15 -11.07 -5.07
N PHE A 95 -12.85 -9.86 -4.57
CA PHE A 95 -13.83 -9.10 -3.78
C PHE A 95 -15.13 -8.93 -4.56
N ASN A 96 -16.25 -8.85 -3.81
CA ASN A 96 -17.57 -8.76 -4.41
C ASN A 96 -18.47 -7.80 -3.62
N PHE A 97 -19.03 -6.84 -4.34
CA PHE A 97 -20.07 -5.93 -3.86
C PHE A 97 -21.23 -5.91 -4.86
N ASN A 98 -22.45 -5.67 -4.37
CA ASN A 98 -23.65 -5.54 -5.22
C ASN A 98 -23.88 -4.12 -5.73
N PHE A 99 -22.87 -3.25 -5.65
CA PHE A 99 -22.84 -1.88 -6.13
C PHE A 99 -21.46 -1.57 -6.70
N GLN A 100 -21.36 -0.43 -7.36
CA GLN A 100 -20.11 0.05 -7.97
C GLN A 100 -19.55 1.24 -7.20
N PHE A 101 -18.27 1.54 -7.45
CA PHE A 101 -17.52 2.63 -6.86
C PHE A 101 -17.17 3.69 -7.90
N ASP A 102 -17.22 4.96 -7.53
CA ASP A 102 -16.82 6.05 -8.40
C ASP A 102 -15.30 6.20 -8.45
N GLN A 103 -14.64 5.70 -7.40
CA GLN A 103 -13.18 5.62 -7.35
C GLN A 103 -12.74 4.37 -6.60
N ILE A 104 -11.67 3.74 -7.11
CA ILE A 104 -10.96 2.66 -6.41
C ILE A 104 -9.51 3.11 -6.27
N ILE A 105 -8.94 2.92 -5.09
CA ILE A 105 -7.53 3.24 -4.83
C ILE A 105 -6.79 2.02 -4.31
N ILE A 106 -5.50 1.91 -4.69
CA ILE A 106 -4.57 0.90 -4.14
C ILE A 106 -3.31 1.64 -3.71
N PRO A 107 -3.26 2.18 -2.49
CA PRO A 107 -2.13 2.93 -2.00
C PRO A 107 -0.91 2.07 -1.68
N PHE A 108 0.23 2.75 -1.57
CA PHE A 108 1.44 2.26 -0.94
C PHE A 108 1.98 0.96 -1.52
N ASN A 109 2.14 0.92 -2.84
CA ASN A 109 2.64 -0.25 -3.57
C ASN A 109 1.77 -1.52 -3.41
N GLY A 110 0.53 -1.40 -2.95
CA GLY A 110 -0.33 -2.55 -2.65
C GLY A 110 -0.51 -3.49 -3.84
N PHE A 111 -0.55 -2.94 -5.06
CA PHE A 111 -0.66 -3.72 -6.30
C PHE A 111 0.54 -4.66 -6.52
N LEU A 112 1.73 -4.29 -6.07
CA LEU A 112 2.96 -5.09 -6.23
C LEU A 112 3.00 -6.34 -5.34
N SER A 113 2.07 -6.48 -4.40
CA SER A 113 1.89 -7.72 -3.61
C SER A 113 1.34 -8.88 -4.45
N LEU A 114 0.81 -8.59 -5.64
CA LEU A 114 0.36 -9.58 -6.62
C LEU A 114 1.57 -10.12 -7.40
N LEU A 115 2.04 -11.30 -7.02
CA LEU A 115 3.31 -11.84 -7.50
C LEU A 115 3.22 -12.47 -8.89
N SER A 116 2.02 -12.78 -9.38
CA SER A 116 1.82 -13.33 -10.74
C SER A 116 1.07 -12.36 -11.65
N ILE A 117 1.34 -12.43 -12.96
CA ILE A 117 0.60 -11.65 -13.96
C ILE A 117 -0.88 -12.06 -13.98
N GLU A 118 -1.17 -13.33 -13.72
CA GLU A 118 -2.53 -13.86 -13.63
C GLU A 118 -3.32 -13.18 -12.51
N ASP A 119 -2.72 -13.05 -11.31
CA ASP A 119 -3.34 -12.36 -10.18
C ASP A 119 -3.52 -10.87 -10.46
N GLN A 120 -2.55 -10.22 -11.09
CA GLN A 120 -2.64 -8.81 -11.50
C GLN A 120 -3.80 -8.60 -12.50
N LEU A 121 -3.90 -9.43 -13.54
CA LEU A 121 -5.00 -9.38 -14.52
C LEU A 121 -6.36 -9.65 -13.86
N MET A 122 -6.45 -10.66 -12.99
CA MET A 122 -7.66 -11.00 -12.25
C MET A 122 -8.13 -9.81 -11.40
N THR A 123 -7.21 -9.18 -10.67
CA THR A 123 -7.48 -8.00 -9.85
C THR A 123 -7.98 -6.83 -10.70
N LEU A 124 -7.29 -6.50 -11.79
CA LEU A 124 -7.70 -5.40 -12.67
C LEU A 124 -9.07 -5.65 -13.31
N GLN A 125 -9.34 -6.88 -13.73
CA GLN A 125 -10.66 -7.25 -14.26
C GLN A 125 -11.75 -7.14 -13.18
N ASN A 126 -11.44 -7.52 -11.94
CA ASN A 126 -12.37 -7.40 -10.83
C ASN A 126 -12.64 -5.92 -10.47
N ILE A 127 -11.60 -5.10 -10.43
CA ILE A 127 -11.72 -3.64 -10.25
C ILE A 127 -12.62 -3.04 -11.33
N ARG A 128 -12.38 -3.38 -12.59
CA ARG A 128 -13.17 -2.86 -13.73
C ARG A 128 -14.65 -3.18 -13.60
N LYS A 129 -15.03 -4.35 -13.12
CA LYS A 129 -16.45 -4.73 -12.90
C LYS A 129 -17.11 -3.88 -11.81
N HIS A 130 -16.34 -3.41 -10.84
CA HIS A 130 -16.81 -2.67 -9.68
C HIS A 130 -16.67 -1.14 -9.82
N LEU A 131 -16.09 -0.62 -10.91
CA LEU A 131 -16.09 0.81 -11.21
C LEU A 131 -17.38 1.21 -11.91
N THR A 132 -17.89 2.40 -11.58
CA THR A 132 -18.97 3.05 -12.36
C THR A 132 -18.46 3.47 -13.72
N SER A 133 -19.36 3.73 -14.67
CA SER A 133 -18.99 4.32 -15.95
C SER A 133 -18.34 5.69 -15.71
N GLY A 134 -17.09 5.87 -16.16
CA GLY A 134 -16.27 7.06 -15.88
C GLY A 134 -15.62 7.08 -14.50
N GLY A 135 -15.80 6.02 -13.70
CA GLY A 135 -15.09 5.82 -12.44
C GLY A 135 -13.57 5.68 -12.68
N ARG A 136 -12.78 5.94 -11.63
CA ARG A 136 -11.31 5.98 -11.74
C ARG A 136 -10.65 4.97 -10.80
N LEU A 137 -9.60 4.34 -11.30
CA LEU A 137 -8.64 3.61 -10.48
C LEU A 137 -7.38 4.47 -10.32
N LEU A 138 -6.93 4.66 -9.07
CA LEU A 138 -5.65 5.30 -8.74
C LEU A 138 -4.81 4.34 -7.91
N PHE A 139 -3.56 4.17 -8.29
CA PHE A 139 -2.62 3.37 -7.50
C PHE A 139 -1.19 3.83 -7.73
N ASP A 140 -0.36 3.66 -6.71
CA ASP A 140 1.06 3.95 -6.77
C ASP A 140 1.89 2.67 -6.74
N VAL A 141 3.00 2.70 -7.45
CA VAL A 141 4.05 1.69 -7.43
C VAL A 141 5.41 2.37 -7.49
N PHE A 142 6.41 1.83 -6.80
CA PHE A 142 7.76 2.40 -6.87
C PHE A 142 8.39 2.17 -8.25
N VAL A 143 9.27 3.08 -8.65
CA VAL A 143 10.14 2.89 -9.82
C VAL A 143 11.28 1.96 -9.40
N PRO A 144 11.54 0.86 -10.11
CA PRO A 144 12.65 -0.03 -9.76
C PRO A 144 13.99 0.69 -9.80
N ASP A 145 14.65 0.78 -8.65
CA ASP A 145 15.97 1.41 -8.53
C ASP A 145 17.04 0.48 -9.11
N PRO A 146 17.82 0.90 -10.11
CA PRO A 146 18.90 0.10 -10.68
C PRO A 146 19.94 -0.36 -9.65
N GLU A 147 20.22 0.44 -8.61
CA GLU A 147 21.16 0.06 -7.54
C GLU A 147 20.60 -1.08 -6.70
N LEU A 148 19.31 -1.04 -6.37
CA LEU A 148 18.63 -2.12 -5.66
C LEU A 148 18.62 -3.42 -6.49
N LEU A 149 18.42 -3.31 -7.81
CA LEU A 149 18.33 -4.48 -8.69
C LEU A 149 19.66 -5.24 -8.83
N VAL A 150 20.80 -4.62 -8.54
CA VAL A 150 22.11 -5.26 -8.61
C VAL A 150 22.70 -5.63 -7.23
N GLN A 151 21.99 -5.32 -6.13
CA GLN A 151 22.43 -5.70 -4.78
C GLN A 151 22.43 -7.22 -4.61
N ASP A 152 23.48 -7.75 -3.99
CA ASP A 152 23.64 -9.19 -3.75
C ASP A 152 22.88 -9.72 -2.53
N GLY A 153 22.21 -8.84 -1.78
CA GLY A 153 21.39 -9.19 -0.62
C GLY A 153 22.16 -9.63 0.61
N ASN A 154 23.48 -9.49 0.64
CA ASN A 154 24.30 -9.90 1.79
C ASN A 154 24.48 -8.78 2.84
N LEU A 155 24.03 -7.56 2.52
CA LEU A 155 24.19 -6.40 3.37
C LEU A 155 22.94 -6.16 4.21
N LEU A 156 23.11 -6.11 5.51
CA LEU A 156 22.12 -5.58 6.45
C LEU A 156 22.49 -4.12 6.73
N ILE A 157 21.69 -3.20 6.24
CA ILE A 157 21.97 -1.76 6.26
C ILE A 157 21.13 -1.11 7.35
N HIS A 158 21.75 -0.27 8.20
CA HIS A 158 21.02 0.57 9.13
C HIS A 158 20.16 1.56 8.32
N SER A 159 18.85 1.51 8.51
CA SER A 159 17.90 2.36 7.79
C SER A 159 17.57 3.61 8.59
N ARG A 160 17.13 3.44 9.83
CA ARG A 160 16.76 4.55 10.72
C ARG A 160 16.60 4.10 12.16
N ASP A 161 16.47 5.05 13.06
CA ASP A 161 16.07 4.84 14.45
C ASP A 161 14.65 5.37 14.66
N LEU A 162 13.84 4.61 15.38
CA LEU A 162 12.50 4.98 15.81
C LEU A 162 12.45 5.01 17.34
N GLU A 163 11.45 5.67 17.90
CA GLU A 163 11.16 5.65 19.33
C GLU A 163 9.85 4.91 19.57
N ASP A 164 9.84 3.97 20.53
CA ASP A 164 8.60 3.33 20.97
C ASP A 164 7.73 4.36 21.72
N PRO A 165 6.56 4.75 21.19
CA PRO A 165 5.73 5.81 21.79
C PRO A 165 5.19 5.45 23.18
N LYS A 166 5.26 4.17 23.58
CA LYS A 166 4.76 3.71 24.90
C LYS A 166 5.84 3.71 25.96
N SER A 167 7.08 3.36 25.59
CA SER A 167 8.16 3.18 26.55
C SER A 167 9.28 4.23 26.43
N GLY A 168 9.35 4.96 25.31
CA GLY A 168 10.46 5.87 24.99
C GLY A 168 11.76 5.16 24.65
N GLU A 169 11.74 3.85 24.47
CA GLU A 169 12.94 3.07 24.13
C GLU A 169 13.24 3.18 22.64
N SER A 170 14.54 3.15 22.30
CA SER A 170 14.97 3.20 20.91
C SER A 170 14.70 1.90 20.18
N ILE A 171 14.28 2.00 18.93
CA ILE A 171 14.12 0.87 18.00
C ILE A 171 15.01 1.13 16.79
N ILE A 172 16.07 0.35 16.67
CA ILE A 172 16.99 0.41 15.55
C ILE A 172 16.43 -0.44 14.41
N VAL A 173 16.31 0.16 13.24
CA VAL A 173 15.77 -0.52 12.04
C VAL A 173 16.89 -0.79 11.06
N TYR A 174 17.02 -2.07 10.69
CA TYR A 174 17.91 -2.50 9.62
C TYR A 174 17.11 -3.10 8.48
N GLU A 175 17.61 -2.91 7.27
CA GLU A 175 17.00 -3.42 6.05
C GLU A 175 18.01 -4.25 5.25
N GLN A 176 17.54 -5.34 4.69
CA GLN A 176 18.26 -6.19 3.76
C GLN A 176 17.34 -6.48 2.58
N SER A 177 17.80 -6.22 1.38
CA SER A 177 16.99 -6.49 0.19
C SER A 177 17.84 -7.04 -0.95
N TYR A 178 17.22 -7.82 -1.83
CA TYR A 178 17.80 -8.28 -3.07
C TYR A 178 16.70 -8.48 -4.13
N ALA A 179 17.09 -8.47 -5.39
CA ALA A 179 16.19 -8.67 -6.50
C ALA A 179 16.46 -9.99 -7.23
N ASP A 180 15.41 -10.72 -7.57
CA ASP A 180 15.39 -11.70 -8.64
C ASP A 180 14.94 -10.99 -9.92
N VAL A 181 15.92 -10.54 -10.70
CA VAL A 181 15.67 -9.73 -11.90
C VAL A 181 14.94 -10.53 -12.99
N PHE A 182 15.15 -11.84 -13.05
CA PHE A 182 14.50 -12.69 -14.05
C PHE A 182 12.99 -12.82 -13.80
N HIS A 183 12.58 -13.00 -12.54
CA HIS A 183 11.17 -13.10 -12.17
C HIS A 183 10.55 -11.76 -11.74
N GLN A 184 11.34 -10.68 -11.72
CA GLN A 184 10.95 -9.34 -11.28
C GLN A 184 10.48 -9.30 -9.81
N PHE A 185 11.12 -10.06 -8.93
CA PHE A 185 10.82 -10.04 -7.51
C PHE A 185 11.85 -9.22 -6.73
N ILE A 186 11.36 -8.48 -5.75
CA ILE A 186 12.16 -7.91 -4.67
C ILE A 186 11.79 -8.66 -3.40
N PHE A 187 12.82 -9.15 -2.72
CA PHE A 187 12.73 -9.72 -1.39
C PHE A 187 13.32 -8.74 -0.41
N ALA A 188 12.57 -8.35 0.60
CA ALA A 188 13.05 -7.47 1.64
C ALA A 188 12.84 -8.10 3.01
N LYS A 189 13.82 -7.87 3.87
CA LYS A 189 13.83 -8.30 5.24
C LYS A 189 14.13 -7.11 6.13
N ILE A 190 13.24 -6.85 7.08
CA ILE A 190 13.38 -5.78 8.05
C ILE A 190 13.68 -6.41 9.40
N LEU A 191 14.76 -5.96 10.02
CA LEU A 191 15.07 -6.27 11.42
C LEU A 191 14.81 -5.01 12.26
N MET A 192 13.88 -5.10 13.18
CA MET A 192 13.63 -4.08 14.18
C MET A 192 14.19 -4.57 15.53
N GLU A 193 15.13 -3.84 16.10
CA GLU A 193 15.76 -4.16 17.38
C GLU A 193 15.43 -3.09 18.41
N LYS A 194 14.66 -3.46 19.41
CA LYS A 194 14.38 -2.59 20.55
C LYS A 194 15.51 -2.66 21.55
N VAL A 195 16.04 -1.49 21.93
CA VAL A 195 17.24 -1.36 22.75
C VAL A 195 16.92 -0.56 24.01
N SER A 196 17.46 -1.03 25.15
CA SER A 196 17.36 -0.31 26.43
C SER A 196 18.26 0.93 26.45
N VAL A 197 18.05 1.81 27.41
CA VAL A 197 18.91 2.98 27.66
C VAL A 197 20.37 2.59 27.93
N SER A 198 20.62 1.37 28.48
CA SER A 198 21.97 0.83 28.69
C SER A 198 22.60 0.23 27.44
N GLY A 199 21.89 0.19 26.31
CA GLY A 199 22.37 -0.39 25.05
C GLY A 199 22.16 -1.89 24.91
N GLU A 200 21.36 -2.51 25.79
CA GLU A 200 21.05 -3.95 25.72
C GLU A 200 19.90 -4.21 24.76
N SER A 201 20.01 -5.24 23.92
CA SER A 201 18.94 -5.71 23.06
C SER A 201 17.81 -6.32 23.89
N LEU A 202 16.62 -5.69 23.87
CA LEU A 202 15.44 -6.15 24.60
C LEU A 202 14.59 -7.11 23.79
N LYS A 203 14.43 -6.81 22.48
CA LYS A 203 13.60 -7.57 21.58
C LYS A 203 14.04 -7.38 20.14
N ARG A 204 13.97 -8.45 19.36
CA ARG A 204 14.14 -8.40 17.91
C ARG A 204 12.89 -8.92 17.22
N LEU A 205 12.53 -8.25 16.12
CA LEU A 205 11.44 -8.62 15.24
C LEU A 205 11.98 -8.70 13.82
N TYR A 206 11.74 -9.83 13.16
CA TYR A 206 12.07 -10.05 11.76
C TYR A 206 10.80 -10.02 10.95
N LEU A 207 10.77 -9.18 9.92
CA LEU A 207 9.66 -9.01 9.03
C LEU A 207 10.16 -9.24 7.61
N ASP A 208 9.48 -10.11 6.88
CA ASP A 208 9.79 -10.39 5.49
C ASP A 208 8.63 -9.92 4.62
N TYR A 209 8.94 -9.40 3.44
CA TYR A 209 7.95 -9.20 2.38
C TYR A 209 8.57 -9.45 1.01
N GLN A 210 7.70 -9.77 0.06
CA GLN A 210 8.05 -9.96 -1.34
C GLN A 210 7.11 -9.14 -2.19
N LEU A 211 7.67 -8.43 -3.16
CA LEU A 211 6.92 -7.64 -4.14
C LEU A 211 7.36 -8.04 -5.54
N ARG A 212 6.42 -7.97 -6.49
CA ARG A 212 6.73 -8.04 -7.90
C ARG A 212 6.80 -6.62 -8.45
N TYR A 213 8.00 -6.15 -8.81
CA TYR A 213 8.14 -4.85 -9.45
C TYR A 213 7.76 -4.90 -10.94
N SER A 214 7.37 -3.76 -11.48
CA SER A 214 7.06 -3.60 -12.91
C SER A 214 7.71 -2.32 -13.43
N HIS A 215 8.11 -2.35 -14.70
CA HIS A 215 8.52 -1.15 -15.39
C HIS A 215 7.31 -0.41 -15.98
N ILE A 216 7.47 0.89 -16.28
CA ILE A 216 6.39 1.75 -16.76
C ILE A 216 5.62 1.14 -17.94
N TRP A 217 6.31 0.68 -18.97
CA TRP A 217 5.65 0.17 -20.19
C TRP A 217 4.98 -1.18 -19.96
N GLU A 218 5.53 -2.02 -19.10
CA GLU A 218 4.87 -3.25 -18.67
C GLU A 218 3.52 -2.93 -18.00
N MET A 219 3.50 -1.96 -17.08
CA MET A 219 2.27 -1.55 -16.41
C MET A 219 1.26 -0.93 -17.37
N VAL A 220 1.70 -0.06 -18.29
CA VAL A 220 0.84 0.52 -19.32
C VAL A 220 0.19 -0.57 -20.19
N HIS A 221 0.97 -1.55 -20.65
CA HIS A 221 0.44 -2.66 -21.43
C HIS A 221 -0.48 -3.58 -20.63
N LEU A 222 -0.20 -3.78 -19.33
CA LEU A 222 -1.07 -4.56 -18.45
C LEU A 222 -2.44 -3.89 -18.27
N LEU A 223 -2.44 -2.57 -18.09
CA LEU A 223 -3.66 -1.75 -17.98
C LEU A 223 -4.47 -1.77 -19.28
N ASP A 224 -3.82 -1.53 -20.42
CA ASP A 224 -4.47 -1.59 -21.74
C ASP A 224 -5.09 -2.97 -21.99
N ARG A 225 -4.34 -4.05 -21.75
CA ARG A 225 -4.84 -5.42 -21.86
C ARG A 225 -6.05 -5.71 -20.96
N SER A 226 -6.12 -5.03 -19.82
CA SER A 226 -7.24 -5.16 -18.87
C SER A 226 -8.43 -4.26 -19.21
N GLY A 227 -8.33 -3.45 -20.30
CA GLY A 227 -9.35 -2.56 -20.80
C GLY A 227 -9.44 -1.24 -20.03
N PHE A 228 -8.33 -0.76 -19.48
CA PHE A 228 -8.20 0.57 -18.90
C PHE A 228 -7.50 1.53 -19.85
N GLU A 229 -7.97 2.77 -19.85
CA GLU A 229 -7.30 3.90 -20.49
C GLU A 229 -6.47 4.65 -19.43
N VAL A 230 -5.20 4.89 -19.70
CA VAL A 230 -4.33 5.68 -18.83
C VAL A 230 -4.58 7.16 -19.06
N LEU A 231 -5.10 7.85 -18.05
CA LEU A 231 -5.35 9.29 -18.07
C LEU A 231 -4.10 10.09 -17.70
N ASN A 232 -3.43 9.67 -16.62
CA ASN A 232 -2.23 10.32 -16.11
C ASN A 232 -1.26 9.29 -15.51
N ILE A 233 0.03 9.62 -15.57
CA ILE A 233 1.08 8.95 -14.80
C ILE A 233 1.90 10.05 -14.12
N PHE A 234 1.78 10.14 -12.79
CA PHE A 234 2.54 11.10 -12.00
C PHE A 234 3.84 10.47 -11.48
N GLY A 235 4.89 11.26 -11.35
CA GLY A 235 6.19 10.84 -10.85
C GLY A 235 6.41 11.10 -9.36
N ASP A 236 5.47 11.76 -8.71
CA ASP A 236 5.46 12.04 -7.28
C ASP A 236 4.05 12.34 -6.77
N PHE A 237 3.87 12.40 -5.45
CA PHE A 237 2.59 12.69 -4.80
C PHE A 237 2.17 14.18 -4.86
N ASN A 238 2.96 15.05 -5.49
CA ASN A 238 2.59 16.44 -5.82
C ASN A 238 2.11 16.59 -7.27
N GLU A 239 1.81 15.47 -7.95
CA GLU A 239 1.33 15.41 -9.33
C GLU A 239 2.38 15.90 -10.37
N GLY A 240 3.67 15.83 -9.99
CA GLY A 240 4.78 16.08 -10.90
C GLY A 240 4.82 15.05 -12.04
N SER A 241 5.34 15.48 -13.20
CA SER A 241 5.48 14.57 -14.35
C SER A 241 6.47 13.45 -14.06
N LEU A 242 6.16 12.23 -14.49
CA LEU A 242 7.08 11.11 -14.41
C LEU A 242 8.36 11.39 -15.20
N SER A 243 9.49 11.13 -14.57
CA SER A 243 10.83 11.34 -15.15
C SER A 243 11.80 10.24 -14.70
N GLU A 244 13.01 10.24 -15.24
CA GLU A 244 14.08 9.33 -14.84
C GLU A 244 14.53 9.50 -13.37
N LYS A 245 14.14 10.61 -12.72
CA LYS A 245 14.44 10.89 -11.31
C LYS A 245 13.31 10.52 -10.35
N SER A 246 12.19 10.08 -10.90
CA SER A 246 11.03 9.70 -10.09
C SER A 246 11.29 8.38 -9.36
N SER A 247 10.99 8.34 -8.08
CA SER A 247 11.05 7.13 -7.26
C SER A 247 9.72 6.36 -7.21
N THR A 248 8.64 6.99 -7.70
CA THR A 248 7.31 6.39 -7.75
C THR A 248 6.64 6.65 -9.09
N MET A 249 5.72 5.77 -9.48
CA MET A 249 4.79 5.92 -10.60
C MET A 249 3.38 5.83 -10.05
N ILE A 250 2.59 6.88 -10.25
CA ILE A 250 1.19 6.91 -9.79
C ILE A 250 0.30 6.93 -11.01
N PHE A 251 -0.47 5.88 -11.18
CA PHE A 251 -1.38 5.71 -12.31
C PHE A 251 -2.78 6.20 -11.96
N GLU A 252 -3.32 7.06 -12.80
CA GLU A 252 -4.74 7.44 -12.83
C GLU A 252 -5.33 6.90 -14.12
N VAL A 253 -6.28 5.97 -14.02
CA VAL A 253 -6.84 5.26 -15.17
C VAL A 253 -8.37 5.20 -15.09
N THR A 254 -9.02 5.05 -16.24
CA THR A 254 -10.48 4.87 -16.37
C THR A 254 -10.81 3.66 -17.24
N GLN A 255 -12.08 3.20 -17.21
CA GLN A 255 -12.56 2.11 -18.07
C GLN A 255 -13.23 2.64 -19.34
#